data_e8c4146f069536daf19e080fc4f239a1
#
_entry.id   e8c4146f069536daf19e080fc4f239a1
#
_cell.length_a   1.000
_cell.length_b   1.000
_cell.length_c   1.000
_cell.angle_alpha   90.00
_cell.angle_beta   90.00
_cell.angle_gamma   90.00
#
_symmetry.space_group_name_H-M   'P 1'
#
loop_
_entity.id
_entity.type
_entity.pdbx_description
1 polymer ?
#
loop_
_entity_poly.entity_id
_entity_poly.type
_entity_poly.pdbx_seq_one_letter_code
_entity_poly.pdbx_strand_id
1 'polypeptide(L)'
;MKKEQFFRDGLLAGMCYDGNEVSVMEFVLNGKSFEILRFLGKGKGGYSYLVTDGIGRYTLKKIHHEPCDYYTFGDKLGSELRDFERLKAVGLPLPQLLDVDREQEIILKEYIDGPSIYELVKEDRMVEDYYHQVRAMCARLYPVGLNIDYFPTNFIVQEGKLFYIDYECNEYMERWDFDHWGNDYWWKSPAFLAYERDHK
;
A
#
# COMPACT_ATOMS: atom_id res chain seq x y z
N MET A 1 -7.65 12.21 25.78
CA MET A 1 -7.47 10.85 26.31
C MET A 1 -8.05 9.80 25.35
N LYS A 2 -7.62 9.77 24.08
CA LYS A 2 -8.00 8.74 23.07
C LYS A 2 -6.85 8.37 22.11
N LYS A 3 -5.59 8.71 22.43
CA LYS A 3 -4.42 8.40 21.59
C LYS A 3 -3.64 7.15 22.02
N GLU A 4 -3.95 6.54 23.15
CA GLU A 4 -3.15 5.41 23.70
C GLU A 4 -3.62 4.01 23.29
N GLN A 5 -4.76 3.86 22.62
CA GLN A 5 -5.34 2.55 22.33
C GLN A 5 -4.97 1.98 20.94
N PHE A 6 -4.33 2.77 20.08
CA PHE A 6 -3.97 2.34 18.71
C PHE A 6 -2.62 1.61 18.61
N PHE A 7 -1.87 1.46 19.71
CA PHE A 7 -0.48 0.97 19.65
C PHE A 7 -0.23 -0.36 20.39
N ARG A 8 -1.28 -1.09 20.83
CA ARG A 8 -1.06 -2.27 21.69
C ARG A 8 -0.74 -3.58 21.01
N ASP A 9 -1.03 -3.79 19.72
CA ASP A 9 -1.02 -5.13 19.11
C ASP A 9 -0.04 -5.33 17.95
N GLY A 10 1.13 -4.72 17.97
CA GLY A 10 2.12 -4.94 16.90
C GLY A 10 3.51 -4.36 17.11
N LEU A 11 3.77 -3.70 18.22
CA LEU A 11 5.07 -3.12 18.52
C LEU A 11 5.77 -3.94 19.61
N LEU A 12 6.78 -4.72 19.18
CA LEU A 12 7.86 -5.16 20.04
C LEU A 12 8.87 -4.02 20.18
N ALA A 13 8.61 -3.11 21.09
CA ALA A 13 9.65 -2.24 21.60
C ALA A 13 9.27 -1.80 23.01
N GLY A 14 10.13 -2.05 23.96
CA GLY A 14 9.94 -1.69 25.34
C GLY A 14 9.81 -0.17 25.50
N MET A 15 8.65 0.29 25.93
CA MET A 15 8.49 1.63 26.48
C MET A 15 9.01 1.61 27.91
N CYS A 16 10.22 2.09 28.12
CA CYS A 16 10.64 2.58 29.46
C CYS A 16 10.42 4.09 29.49
N TYR A 17 9.51 4.51 30.34
CA TYR A 17 9.36 5.92 30.69
C TYR A 17 10.42 6.26 31.73
N ASP A 18 11.47 6.92 31.30
CA ASP A 18 12.32 7.76 32.19
C ASP A 18 12.46 9.14 31.53
N GLY A 19 12.19 10.14 32.31
CA GLY A 19 11.73 11.47 31.97
C GLY A 19 12.58 12.36 31.06
N ASN A 20 13.47 11.86 30.17
CA ASN A 20 14.29 12.68 29.26
C ASN A 20 14.72 12.01 27.95
N GLU A 21 14.25 10.85 27.59
CA GLU A 21 14.55 10.25 26.28
C GLU A 21 13.30 10.21 25.41
N VAL A 22 13.38 10.81 24.23
CA VAL A 22 12.40 10.62 23.13
C VAL A 22 12.60 9.20 22.64
N SER A 23 11.72 8.27 23.05
CA SER A 23 11.76 6.90 22.54
C SER A 23 11.38 6.93 21.06
N VAL A 24 12.35 6.78 20.19
CA VAL A 24 12.17 6.57 18.77
C VAL A 24 11.51 5.19 18.60
N MET A 25 10.36 5.14 17.95
CA MET A 25 9.73 3.86 17.61
C MET A 25 10.44 3.27 16.41
N GLU A 26 10.90 2.02 16.52
CA GLU A 26 11.65 1.34 15.47
C GLU A 26 11.13 -0.08 15.21
N PHE A 27 11.39 -0.55 13.99
CA PHE A 27 11.31 -1.97 13.62
C PHE A 27 12.72 -2.54 13.46
N VAL A 28 12.92 -3.78 13.89
CA VAL A 28 14.12 -4.54 13.55
C VAL A 28 13.78 -5.58 12.50
N LEU A 29 14.41 -5.50 11.34
CA LEU A 29 14.23 -6.41 10.22
C LEU A 29 15.57 -7.05 9.87
N ASN A 30 15.67 -8.37 10.00
CA ASN A 30 16.90 -9.12 9.70
C ASN A 30 18.18 -8.49 10.32
N GLY A 31 18.07 -7.99 11.56
CA GLY A 31 19.17 -7.38 12.30
C GLY A 31 19.49 -5.93 11.96
N LYS A 32 18.67 -5.27 11.13
CA LYS A 32 18.75 -3.84 10.82
C LYS A 32 17.62 -3.08 11.50
N SER A 33 17.92 -1.96 12.15
CA SER A 33 16.93 -1.07 12.75
C SER A 33 16.39 -0.07 11.73
N PHE A 34 15.09 0.18 11.80
CA PHE A 34 14.37 1.15 10.97
C PHE A 34 13.51 2.02 11.86
N GLU A 35 13.82 3.31 11.93
CA GLU A 35 13.03 4.30 12.63
C GLU A 35 11.71 4.58 11.90
N ILE A 36 10.60 4.65 12.64
CA ILE A 36 9.28 4.99 12.09
C ILE A 36 9.18 6.50 11.95
N LEU A 37 9.08 6.99 10.72
CA LEU A 37 8.85 8.39 10.42
C LEU A 37 7.37 8.76 10.40
N ARG A 38 6.52 7.86 9.87
CA ARG A 38 5.09 8.12 9.70
C ARG A 38 4.31 6.83 9.50
N PHE A 39 3.12 6.75 10.06
CA PHE A 39 2.12 5.75 9.68
C PHE A 39 1.50 6.14 8.33
N LEU A 40 1.51 5.21 7.37
CA LEU A 40 0.98 5.44 6.02
C LEU A 40 -0.47 4.97 5.88
N GLY A 41 -0.83 3.88 6.56
CA GLY A 41 -2.19 3.37 6.51
C GLY A 41 -2.34 1.93 6.99
N LYS A 42 -3.60 1.54 7.20
CA LYS A 42 -4.02 0.18 7.51
C LYS A 42 -4.80 -0.37 6.31
N GLY A 43 -4.32 -1.44 5.73
CA GLY A 43 -5.04 -2.22 4.73
C GLY A 43 -5.59 -3.53 5.31
N LYS A 44 -6.28 -4.33 4.48
CA LYS A 44 -6.78 -5.67 4.85
C LYS A 44 -5.64 -6.63 5.23
N GLY A 45 -4.48 -6.47 4.60
CA GLY A 45 -3.32 -7.34 4.76
C GLY A 45 -2.36 -6.89 5.86
N GLY A 46 -2.29 -5.63 6.22
CA GLY A 46 -1.26 -5.15 7.13
C GLY A 46 -1.30 -3.66 7.41
N TYR A 47 -0.36 -3.25 8.25
CA TYR A 47 -0.06 -1.85 8.56
C TYR A 47 1.15 -1.40 7.77
N SER A 48 1.08 -0.26 7.12
CA SER A 48 2.18 0.33 6.35
C SER A 48 2.76 1.56 7.05
N TYR A 49 4.08 1.65 7.07
CA TYR A 49 4.84 2.72 7.70
C TYR A 49 5.89 3.26 6.74
N LEU A 50 6.10 4.56 6.75
CA LEU A 50 7.30 5.18 6.22
C LEU A 50 8.38 5.05 7.29
N VAL A 51 9.51 4.45 6.92
CA VAL A 51 10.63 4.20 7.82
C VAL A 51 11.94 4.68 7.21
N THR A 52 12.97 4.83 8.05
CA THR A 52 14.35 5.15 7.63
C THR A 52 15.36 4.28 8.37
N ASP A 53 16.46 3.98 7.71
CA ASP A 53 17.69 3.42 8.31
C ASP A 53 18.77 4.50 8.59
N GLY A 54 18.37 5.79 8.51
CA GLY A 54 19.27 6.95 8.62
C GLY A 54 19.93 7.35 7.28
N ILE A 55 19.79 6.55 6.23
CA ILE A 55 20.35 6.81 4.89
C ILE A 55 19.23 7.01 3.88
N GLY A 56 18.26 6.10 3.84
CA GLY A 56 17.16 6.09 2.89
C GLY A 56 15.79 6.14 3.56
N ARG A 57 14.75 6.25 2.72
CA ARG A 57 13.36 6.13 3.13
C ARG A 57 12.74 4.92 2.46
N TYR A 58 11.95 4.16 3.22
CA TYR A 58 11.37 2.91 2.79
C TYR A 58 9.92 2.79 3.23
N THR A 59 9.16 1.95 2.56
CA THR A 59 7.85 1.49 3.05
C THR A 59 8.04 0.15 3.74
N LEU A 60 7.69 0.07 5.02
CA LEU A 60 7.64 -1.16 5.79
C LEU A 60 6.18 -1.56 5.98
N LYS A 61 5.80 -2.77 5.52
CA LYS A 61 4.47 -3.36 5.73
C LYS A 61 4.58 -4.49 6.73
N LYS A 62 3.89 -4.35 7.87
CA LYS A 62 3.73 -5.39 8.89
C LYS A 62 2.39 -6.08 8.67
N ILE A 63 2.40 -7.36 8.35
CA ILE A 63 1.18 -8.17 8.21
C ILE A 63 0.47 -8.28 9.56
N HIS A 64 -0.86 -8.26 9.56
CA HIS A 64 -1.69 -8.52 10.72
C HIS A 64 -2.70 -9.64 10.43
N HIS A 65 -3.16 -10.32 11.48
CA HIS A 65 -4.13 -11.41 11.41
C HIS A 65 -5.46 -11.03 12.09
N GLU A 66 -5.80 -9.76 12.08
CA GLU A 66 -7.07 -9.31 12.62
C GLU A 66 -8.23 -9.94 11.86
N PRO A 67 -9.30 -10.38 12.56
CA PRO A 67 -10.48 -10.95 11.91
C PRO A 67 -11.10 -9.98 10.92
N CYS A 68 -11.53 -10.50 9.77
CA CYS A 68 -12.28 -9.77 8.77
C CYS A 68 -13.50 -10.62 8.39
N ASP A 69 -14.69 -10.02 8.44
CA ASP A 69 -15.97 -10.74 8.30
C ASP A 69 -16.16 -11.41 6.94
N TYR A 70 -15.41 -10.99 5.93
CA TYR A 70 -15.55 -11.46 4.53
C TYR A 70 -14.27 -12.02 3.93
N TYR A 71 -13.24 -12.28 4.74
CA TYR A 71 -11.98 -12.81 4.22
C TYR A 71 -11.30 -13.74 5.23
N THR A 72 -11.16 -15.00 4.85
CA THR A 72 -10.33 -15.95 5.62
C THR A 72 -8.95 -15.97 5.00
N PHE A 73 -8.00 -15.33 5.66
CA PHE A 73 -6.63 -15.32 5.20
C PHE A 73 -5.90 -16.60 5.62
N GLY A 74 -5.32 -17.28 4.64
CA GLY A 74 -4.27 -18.27 4.89
C GLY A 74 -2.91 -17.60 5.08
N ASP A 75 -1.93 -17.98 4.27
CA ASP A 75 -0.59 -17.38 4.22
C ASP A 75 -0.62 -16.02 3.50
N LYS A 76 -0.90 -14.93 4.23
CA LYS A 76 -0.95 -13.56 3.69
C LYS A 76 0.38 -13.12 3.09
N LEU A 77 1.47 -13.32 3.83
CA LEU A 77 2.81 -12.93 3.37
C LEU A 77 3.18 -13.67 2.09
N GLY A 78 3.00 -14.99 2.07
CA GLY A 78 3.28 -15.78 0.88
C GLY A 78 2.40 -15.41 -0.31
N SER A 79 1.13 -15.04 -0.08
CA SER A 79 0.23 -14.54 -1.13
C SER A 79 0.74 -13.24 -1.73
N GLU A 80 1.09 -12.27 -0.90
CA GLU A 80 1.61 -10.97 -1.35
C GLU A 80 2.91 -11.11 -2.14
N LEU A 81 3.82 -11.99 -1.69
CA LEU A 81 5.06 -12.26 -2.42
C LEU A 81 4.83 -12.97 -3.77
N ARG A 82 3.89 -13.92 -3.85
CA ARG A 82 3.52 -14.57 -5.11
C ARG A 82 2.91 -13.56 -6.10
N ASP A 83 2.05 -12.69 -5.62
CA ASP A 83 1.40 -11.67 -6.45
C ASP A 83 2.39 -10.61 -6.91
N PHE A 84 3.36 -10.22 -6.07
CA PHE A 84 4.48 -9.38 -6.49
C PHE A 84 5.22 -9.98 -7.69
N GLU A 85 5.58 -11.27 -7.65
CA GLU A 85 6.29 -11.92 -8.77
C GLU A 85 5.41 -12.00 -10.02
N ARG A 86 4.09 -12.23 -9.90
CA ARG A 86 3.15 -12.22 -11.03
C ARG A 86 3.07 -10.84 -11.68
N LEU A 87 2.91 -9.78 -10.88
CA LEU A 87 2.83 -8.40 -11.34
C LEU A 87 4.15 -7.92 -11.96
N LYS A 88 5.28 -8.29 -11.35
CA LYS A 88 6.62 -8.02 -11.89
C LYS A 88 6.85 -8.72 -13.23
N ALA A 89 6.40 -9.96 -13.39
CA ALA A 89 6.55 -10.72 -14.62
C ALA A 89 5.83 -10.08 -15.82
N VAL A 90 4.71 -9.39 -15.59
CA VAL A 90 4.00 -8.62 -16.65
C VAL A 90 4.52 -7.18 -16.79
N GLY A 91 5.56 -6.82 -16.03
CA GLY A 91 6.25 -5.54 -16.15
C GLY A 91 5.45 -4.35 -15.62
N LEU A 92 4.63 -4.54 -14.58
CA LEU A 92 3.99 -3.42 -13.91
C LEU A 92 5.03 -2.53 -13.22
N PRO A 93 4.86 -1.20 -13.22
CA PRO A 93 5.60 -0.31 -12.36
C PRO A 93 5.20 -0.54 -10.90
N LEU A 94 6.08 -1.19 -10.14
CA LEU A 94 5.91 -1.53 -8.73
C LEU A 94 7.05 -0.93 -7.91
N PRO A 95 6.85 -0.64 -6.60
CA PRO A 95 7.96 -0.47 -5.67
C PRO A 95 8.85 -1.72 -5.70
N GLN A 96 10.15 -1.55 -5.58
CA GLN A 96 11.06 -2.68 -5.46
C GLN A 96 10.85 -3.39 -4.12
N LEU A 97 10.82 -4.72 -4.15
CA LEU A 97 10.90 -5.54 -2.95
C LEU A 97 12.37 -5.55 -2.49
N LEU A 98 12.65 -5.05 -1.29
CA LEU A 98 14.01 -4.87 -0.78
C LEU A 98 14.40 -5.95 0.23
N ASP A 99 13.49 -6.31 1.14
CA ASP A 99 13.75 -7.33 2.16
C ASP A 99 12.44 -7.91 2.69
N VAL A 100 12.52 -9.12 3.27
CA VAL A 100 11.37 -9.83 3.86
C VAL A 100 11.82 -10.55 5.13
N ASP A 101 11.16 -10.29 6.24
CA ASP A 101 11.26 -11.09 7.44
C ASP A 101 10.02 -12.00 7.52
N ARG A 102 10.23 -13.31 7.30
CA ARG A 102 9.13 -14.28 7.30
C ARG A 102 8.65 -14.64 8.71
N GLU A 103 9.52 -14.55 9.71
CA GLU A 103 9.17 -14.86 11.09
C GLU A 103 8.32 -13.74 11.69
N GLN A 104 8.70 -12.51 11.43
CA GLN A 104 7.94 -11.33 11.87
C GLN A 104 6.84 -10.93 10.90
N GLU A 105 6.74 -11.56 9.72
CA GLU A 105 5.80 -11.19 8.65
C GLU A 105 5.90 -9.70 8.26
N ILE A 106 7.12 -9.25 7.96
CA ILE A 106 7.42 -7.89 7.55
C ILE A 106 7.93 -7.89 6.11
N ILE A 107 7.44 -6.95 5.32
CA ILE A 107 7.93 -6.64 3.97
C ILE A 107 8.54 -5.25 3.99
N LEU A 108 9.78 -5.10 3.51
CA LEU A 108 10.42 -3.83 3.23
C LEU A 108 10.43 -3.60 1.73
N LYS A 109 9.92 -2.46 1.29
CA LYS A 109 9.89 -2.08 -0.12
C LYS A 109 10.30 -0.62 -0.32
N GLU A 110 10.67 -0.31 -1.54
CA GLU A 110 10.93 1.06 -1.99
C GLU A 110 9.79 1.99 -1.57
N TYR A 111 10.13 3.17 -1.09
CA TYR A 111 9.16 4.22 -0.85
C TYR A 111 8.98 5.04 -2.12
N ILE A 112 7.78 5.03 -2.68
CA ILE A 112 7.42 5.89 -3.80
C ILE A 112 6.94 7.23 -3.24
N ASP A 113 7.72 8.28 -3.50
CA ASP A 113 7.49 9.61 -2.93
C ASP A 113 6.67 10.47 -3.91
N GLY A 114 5.42 10.71 -3.54
CA GLY A 114 4.55 11.53 -4.36
C GLY A 114 3.08 11.46 -3.93
N PRO A 115 2.20 12.19 -4.60
CA PRO A 115 0.77 12.14 -4.34
C PRO A 115 0.15 10.85 -4.88
N SER A 116 -0.85 10.35 -4.20
CA SER A 116 -1.73 9.30 -4.72
C SER A 116 -2.67 9.86 -5.79
N ILE A 117 -3.17 8.99 -6.67
CA ILE A 117 -4.23 9.38 -7.61
C ILE A 117 -5.47 9.90 -6.86
N TYR A 118 -5.78 9.31 -5.69
CA TYR A 118 -6.87 9.78 -4.85
C TYR A 118 -6.70 11.26 -4.44
N GLU A 119 -5.51 11.65 -3.99
CA GLU A 119 -5.20 13.05 -3.64
C GLU A 119 -5.26 13.96 -4.87
N LEU A 120 -4.73 13.51 -6.01
CA LEU A 120 -4.77 14.28 -7.25
C LEU A 120 -6.20 14.52 -7.74
N VAL A 121 -7.08 13.51 -7.68
CA VAL A 121 -8.50 13.66 -8.01
C VAL A 121 -9.18 14.62 -7.05
N LYS A 122 -8.94 14.48 -5.76
CA LYS A 122 -9.51 15.32 -4.70
C LYS A 122 -9.15 16.80 -4.89
N GLU A 123 -7.90 17.07 -5.25
CA GLU A 123 -7.34 18.41 -5.41
C GLU A 123 -7.51 18.99 -6.82
N ASP A 124 -8.26 18.37 -7.72
CA ASP A 124 -8.42 18.76 -9.14
C ASP A 124 -7.07 18.83 -9.91
N ARG A 125 -6.13 17.99 -9.56
CA ARG A 125 -4.78 17.93 -10.16
C ARG A 125 -4.55 16.71 -11.03
N MET A 126 -5.61 15.94 -11.29
CA MET A 126 -5.56 14.78 -12.16
C MET A 126 -5.25 15.22 -13.59
N VAL A 127 -4.35 14.50 -14.27
CA VAL A 127 -4.00 14.72 -15.67
C VAL A 127 -4.24 13.46 -16.50
N GLU A 128 -4.54 13.65 -17.78
CA GLU A 128 -4.89 12.55 -18.69
C GLU A 128 -3.77 11.51 -18.87
N ASP A 129 -2.51 11.95 -18.74
CA ASP A 129 -1.35 11.05 -18.86
C ASP A 129 -1.39 9.91 -17.82
N TYR A 130 -1.81 10.17 -16.57
CA TYR A 130 -1.92 9.10 -15.56
C TYR A 130 -3.02 8.11 -15.89
N TYR A 131 -4.09 8.57 -16.54
CA TYR A 131 -5.14 7.70 -17.06
C TYR A 131 -4.59 6.80 -18.17
N HIS A 132 -3.80 7.32 -19.09
CA HIS A 132 -3.13 6.52 -20.12
C HIS A 132 -2.17 5.49 -19.51
N GLN A 133 -1.47 5.84 -18.44
CA GLN A 133 -0.54 4.93 -17.77
C GLN A 133 -1.28 3.76 -17.11
N VAL A 134 -2.41 3.98 -16.42
CA VAL A 134 -3.19 2.86 -15.84
C VAL A 134 -3.80 1.99 -16.94
N ARG A 135 -4.26 2.57 -18.06
CA ARG A 135 -4.73 1.82 -19.22
C ARG A 135 -3.63 0.94 -19.82
N ALA A 136 -2.40 1.42 -19.85
CA ALA A 136 -1.26 0.62 -20.26
C ALA A 136 -0.96 -0.54 -19.29
N MET A 137 -1.23 -0.38 -17.98
CA MET A 137 -1.18 -1.49 -17.02
C MET A 137 -2.28 -2.52 -17.31
N CYS A 138 -3.52 -2.10 -17.54
CA CYS A 138 -4.63 -2.97 -17.93
C CYS A 138 -4.30 -3.80 -19.17
N ALA A 139 -3.71 -3.17 -20.19
CA ALA A 139 -3.31 -3.85 -21.42
C ALA A 139 -2.25 -4.95 -21.22
N ARG A 140 -1.49 -4.92 -20.12
CA ARG A 140 -0.54 -5.97 -19.75
C ARG A 140 -1.18 -7.06 -18.89
N LEU A 141 -2.14 -6.70 -18.05
CA LEU A 141 -2.78 -7.59 -17.07
C LEU A 141 -3.85 -8.48 -17.69
N TYR A 142 -4.76 -7.90 -18.48
CA TYR A 142 -5.94 -8.60 -18.99
C TYR A 142 -5.61 -9.79 -19.89
N PRO A 143 -4.63 -9.71 -20.82
CA PRO A 143 -4.26 -10.85 -21.66
C PRO A 143 -3.74 -12.07 -20.89
N VAL A 144 -3.24 -11.88 -19.67
CA VAL A 144 -2.75 -12.97 -18.80
C VAL A 144 -3.76 -13.33 -17.70
N GLY A 145 -4.99 -12.83 -17.79
CA GLY A 145 -6.07 -13.16 -16.88
C GLY A 145 -5.92 -12.56 -15.48
N LEU A 146 -5.26 -11.39 -15.36
CA LEU A 146 -5.05 -10.72 -14.08
C LEU A 146 -5.87 -9.44 -13.95
N ASN A 147 -6.29 -9.17 -12.73
CA ASN A 147 -6.82 -7.90 -12.24
C ASN A 147 -6.02 -7.41 -11.04
N ILE A 148 -6.02 -6.10 -10.80
CA ILE A 148 -5.53 -5.46 -9.59
C ILE A 148 -6.63 -4.63 -8.94
N ASP A 149 -6.41 -4.14 -7.74
CA ASP A 149 -7.33 -3.18 -7.10
C ASP A 149 -7.08 -1.78 -7.66
N TYR A 150 -7.97 -1.33 -8.55
CA TYR A 150 -7.89 -0.03 -9.24
C TYR A 150 -8.31 1.16 -8.36
N PHE A 151 -8.53 0.96 -7.07
CA PHE A 151 -8.88 2.08 -6.20
C PHE A 151 -7.72 3.10 -6.13
N PRO A 152 -7.97 4.40 -6.29
CA PRO A 152 -6.93 5.39 -6.54
C PRO A 152 -5.92 5.60 -5.42
N THR A 153 -6.18 5.12 -4.19
CA THR A 153 -5.17 5.12 -3.11
C THR A 153 -4.02 4.14 -3.33
N ASN A 154 -4.22 3.14 -4.21
CA ASN A 154 -3.22 2.13 -4.54
C ASN A 154 -2.23 2.59 -5.61
N PHE A 155 -2.33 3.83 -6.07
CA PHE A 155 -1.50 4.38 -7.14
C PHE A 155 -0.85 5.68 -6.70
N ILE A 156 0.48 5.74 -6.81
CA ILE A 156 1.28 6.93 -6.48
C ILE A 156 2.00 7.43 -7.74
N VAL A 157 2.06 8.73 -7.89
CA VAL A 157 2.81 9.38 -8.99
C VAL A 157 4.11 9.92 -8.44
N GLN A 158 5.25 9.41 -8.93
CA GLN A 158 6.57 9.93 -8.66
C GLN A 158 7.23 10.37 -9.96
N GLU A 159 7.62 11.63 -10.07
CA GLU A 159 8.28 12.20 -11.26
C GLU A 159 7.50 11.94 -12.57
N GLY A 160 6.17 12.06 -12.52
CA GLY A 160 5.28 11.83 -13.67
C GLY A 160 5.02 10.37 -14.00
N LYS A 161 5.64 9.43 -13.32
CA LYS A 161 5.44 7.99 -13.51
C LYS A 161 4.48 7.44 -12.47
N LEU A 162 3.50 6.66 -12.93
CA LEU A 162 2.51 5.99 -12.11
C LEU A 162 3.04 4.66 -11.59
N PHE A 163 2.94 4.42 -10.28
CA PHE A 163 3.28 3.16 -9.62
C PHE A 163 2.05 2.57 -8.96
N TYR A 164 1.83 1.27 -9.12
CA TYR A 164 0.91 0.50 -8.32
C TYR A 164 1.64 0.01 -7.06
N ILE A 165 1.23 0.49 -5.88
CA ILE A 165 2.00 0.33 -4.63
C ILE A 165 1.59 -0.88 -3.79
N ASP A 166 0.48 -1.54 -4.12
CA ASP A 166 0.08 -2.80 -3.48
C ASP A 166 0.60 -4.00 -4.27
N TYR A 167 0.85 -5.11 -3.57
CA TYR A 167 1.30 -6.36 -4.18
C TYR A 167 0.14 -7.37 -4.26
N GLU A 168 -1.08 -6.89 -4.49
CA GLU A 168 -2.25 -7.73 -4.64
C GLU A 168 -2.67 -7.82 -6.11
N CYS A 169 -2.89 -9.04 -6.60
CA CYS A 169 -3.59 -9.26 -7.85
C CYS A 169 -4.53 -10.46 -7.75
N ASN A 170 -5.61 -10.39 -8.52
CA ASN A 170 -6.66 -11.38 -8.54
C ASN A 170 -6.85 -11.92 -9.98
N GLU A 171 -7.63 -12.99 -10.13
CA GLU A 171 -8.08 -13.43 -11.44
C GLU A 171 -8.94 -12.35 -12.10
N TYR A 172 -8.80 -12.21 -13.42
CA TYR A 172 -9.58 -11.23 -14.17
C TYR A 172 -11.08 -11.48 -14.02
N MET A 173 -11.78 -10.42 -13.67
CA MET A 173 -13.25 -10.38 -13.68
C MET A 173 -13.68 -9.01 -14.25
N GLU A 174 -14.44 -9.03 -15.34
CA GLU A 174 -14.91 -7.83 -16.03
C GLU A 174 -15.59 -6.81 -15.09
N ARG A 175 -16.43 -7.28 -14.18
CA ARG A 175 -17.13 -6.39 -13.21
C ARG A 175 -16.21 -5.61 -12.27
N TRP A 176 -14.96 -6.03 -12.12
CA TRP A 176 -13.96 -5.42 -11.24
C TRP A 176 -12.75 -4.89 -12.01
N ASP A 177 -12.85 -4.81 -13.34
CA ASP A 177 -11.80 -4.22 -14.14
C ASP A 177 -11.83 -2.69 -14.07
N PHE A 178 -10.86 -2.07 -14.72
CA PHE A 178 -10.74 -0.62 -14.70
C PHE A 178 -11.92 0.07 -15.37
N ASP A 179 -12.44 -0.46 -16.46
CA ASP A 179 -13.52 0.17 -17.23
C ASP A 179 -14.88 0.10 -16.54
N HIS A 180 -15.17 -1.00 -15.83
CA HIS A 180 -16.47 -1.25 -15.22
C HIS A 180 -16.54 -0.81 -13.76
N TRP A 181 -15.38 -0.63 -13.08
CA TRP A 181 -15.35 -0.26 -11.69
C TRP A 181 -14.30 0.82 -11.37
N GLY A 182 -13.02 0.61 -11.71
CA GLY A 182 -11.92 1.48 -11.28
C GLY A 182 -12.07 2.91 -11.77
N ASN A 183 -12.44 3.08 -13.03
CA ASN A 183 -12.59 4.37 -13.69
C ASN A 183 -13.55 5.33 -12.94
N ASP A 184 -14.56 4.79 -12.25
CA ASP A 184 -15.50 5.60 -11.48
C ASP A 184 -14.86 6.41 -10.34
N TYR A 185 -13.67 6.04 -9.92
CA TYR A 185 -12.94 6.68 -8.81
C TYR A 185 -11.74 7.52 -9.27
N TRP A 186 -11.41 7.51 -10.56
CA TRP A 186 -10.25 8.23 -11.10
C TRP A 186 -10.55 9.67 -11.54
N TRP A 187 -11.79 10.11 -11.40
CA TRP A 187 -12.27 11.46 -11.64
C TRP A 187 -13.25 11.85 -10.53
N LYS A 188 -13.58 13.13 -10.41
CA LYS A 188 -14.65 13.61 -9.51
C LYS A 188 -16.03 13.17 -9.99
N SER A 189 -16.24 11.87 -10.08
CA SER A 189 -17.51 11.24 -10.40
C SER A 189 -18.46 11.26 -9.21
N PRO A 190 -19.75 10.94 -9.39
CA PRO A 190 -20.69 10.73 -8.28
C PRO A 190 -20.21 9.64 -7.30
N ALA A 191 -19.55 8.57 -7.78
CA ALA A 191 -19.02 7.50 -6.95
C ALA A 191 -17.85 7.99 -6.05
N PHE A 192 -16.90 8.73 -6.64
CA PHE A 192 -15.81 9.34 -5.89
C PHE A 192 -16.32 10.31 -4.81
N LEU A 193 -17.27 11.19 -5.16
CA LEU A 193 -17.84 12.16 -4.23
C LEU A 193 -18.65 11.51 -3.11
N ALA A 194 -19.33 10.39 -3.40
CA ALA A 194 -20.01 9.60 -2.39
C ALA A 194 -19.01 8.98 -1.42
N TYR A 195 -17.95 8.36 -1.94
CA TYR A 195 -16.88 7.79 -1.12
C TYR A 195 -16.24 8.85 -0.20
N GLU A 196 -15.88 10.03 -0.74
CA GLU A 196 -15.31 11.15 0.04
C GLU A 196 -16.23 11.61 1.18
N ARG A 197 -17.53 11.63 0.96
CA ARG A 197 -18.52 12.03 1.99
C ARG A 197 -18.58 11.00 3.11
N ASP A 198 -18.55 9.71 2.77
CA ASP A 198 -18.79 8.61 3.71
C ASP A 198 -17.55 8.26 4.53
N HIS A 199 -16.35 8.78 4.15
CA HIS A 199 -15.06 8.53 4.79
C HIS A 199 -14.37 9.80 5.35
N LYS A 200 -15.13 10.88 5.53
CA LYS A 200 -14.66 12.12 6.19
C LYS A 200 -14.57 12.04 7.71
#